data_3e7aa3ea5967856551e97b0c14cc42c9
#
_entry.id   3e7aa3ea5967856551e97b0c14cc42c9
#
_cell.length_a   1.000
_cell.length_b   1.000
_cell.length_c   1.000
_cell.angle_alpha   90.00
_cell.angle_beta   90.00
_cell.angle_gamma   90.00
#
_symmetry.space_group_name_H-M   'P 1'
#
loop_
_entity.id
_entity.type
_entity.pdbx_description
1 polymer ?
#
loop_
_entity_poly.entity_id
_entity_poly.type
_entity_poly.pdbx_seq_one_letter_code
_entity_poly.pdbx_strand_id
1 'polypeptide(L)'
;MAKKVITKKARVSVIKKRWYAVQAPKVFNNVVFGETLAAEPESLKGRGIKTNLGTVIRSVKKQSMEVRFKITEVQGNTCSTELVSMEILPPHVKRIVKRAKKRVDDSFVVTTKDDVKVRLKPMILVKDNVQHSLLTSLRFAAREYFXKVAQETSFNEFVNKILMGDIYKDLKVELKTIYPVSAVEMRAFVCE
;
A
#
# COMPACT_ATOMS: atom_id res chain seq x y z
N MET A 1 46.72 17.86 -50.43
CA MET A 1 46.73 17.61 -48.97
C MET A 1 45.38 17.99 -48.38
N ALA A 2 44.56 17.03 -47.96
CA ALA A 2 43.23 17.27 -47.38
C ALA A 2 43.36 17.64 -45.88
N LYS A 3 42.89 18.84 -45.52
CA LYS A 3 42.84 19.28 -44.10
C LYS A 3 41.80 18.45 -43.33
N LYS A 4 42.28 17.69 -42.36
CA LYS A 4 41.43 16.89 -41.44
C LYS A 4 40.64 17.84 -40.56
N VAL A 5 39.31 17.94 -40.79
CA VAL A 5 38.40 18.75 -39.97
C VAL A 5 38.22 18.01 -38.62
N ILE A 6 38.86 18.57 -37.58
CA ILE A 6 38.69 18.05 -36.21
C ILE A 6 37.35 18.59 -35.68
N THR A 7 36.32 17.78 -35.75
CA THR A 7 35.02 18.08 -35.11
C THR A 7 35.22 18.07 -33.59
N LYS A 8 35.11 19.22 -32.94
CA LYS A 8 35.10 19.34 -31.49
C LYS A 8 33.87 18.56 -30.94
N LYS A 9 34.11 17.49 -30.21
CA LYS A 9 33.05 16.81 -29.48
C LYS A 9 32.36 17.81 -28.56
N ALA A 10 31.03 17.94 -28.67
CA ALA A 10 30.25 18.80 -27.80
C ALA A 10 30.50 18.38 -26.34
N ARG A 11 30.87 19.33 -25.49
CA ARG A 11 31.03 19.09 -24.06
C ARG A 11 29.63 18.79 -23.47
N VAL A 12 29.45 17.57 -22.98
CA VAL A 12 28.23 17.21 -22.25
C VAL A 12 28.19 18.04 -20.96
N SER A 13 27.20 18.93 -20.84
CA SER A 13 27.03 19.74 -19.65
C SER A 13 26.64 18.80 -18.50
N VAL A 14 27.43 18.77 -17.45
CA VAL A 14 27.15 17.99 -16.24
C VAL A 14 26.05 18.73 -15.49
N ILE A 15 24.85 18.14 -15.52
CA ILE A 15 23.68 18.66 -14.80
C ILE A 15 23.88 18.37 -13.31
N LYS A 16 23.94 19.40 -12.48
CA LYS A 16 24.06 19.27 -11.02
C LYS A 16 22.73 18.79 -10.45
N LYS A 17 22.75 17.65 -9.81
CA LYS A 17 21.56 17.07 -9.13
C LYS A 17 21.59 17.44 -7.65
N ARG A 18 20.39 17.55 -7.06
CA ARG A 18 20.19 17.84 -5.64
C ARG A 18 19.39 16.73 -4.97
N TRP A 19 19.61 16.54 -3.68
CA TRP A 19 18.84 15.60 -2.87
C TRP A 19 17.58 16.28 -2.33
N TYR A 20 16.50 15.57 -2.39
CA TYR A 20 15.18 16.01 -1.91
C TYR A 20 14.68 14.99 -0.89
N ALA A 21 14.35 15.44 0.31
CA ALA A 21 13.77 14.61 1.36
C ALA A 21 12.33 14.23 0.99
N VAL A 22 11.97 12.96 1.16
CA VAL A 22 10.62 12.46 0.84
C VAL A 22 9.83 12.28 2.13
N GLN A 23 8.71 12.97 2.23
CA GLN A 23 7.84 13.01 3.39
C GLN A 23 6.56 12.22 3.14
N ALA A 24 6.21 11.34 4.07
CA ALA A 24 4.97 10.56 4.02
C ALA A 24 3.74 11.45 4.25
N PRO A 25 2.54 11.04 3.82
CA PRO A 25 1.30 11.80 4.07
C PRO A 25 0.98 11.95 5.56
N LYS A 26 0.04 12.85 5.89
CA LYS A 26 -0.44 13.11 7.26
C LYS A 26 -0.85 11.84 8.01
N VAL A 27 -1.43 10.86 7.33
CA VAL A 27 -1.81 9.55 7.89
C VAL A 27 -0.61 8.84 8.55
N PHE A 28 0.61 9.13 8.07
CA PHE A 28 1.86 8.56 8.59
C PHE A 28 2.68 9.61 9.37
N ASN A 29 2.03 10.65 9.90
CA ASN A 29 2.64 11.71 10.73
C ASN A 29 3.74 12.50 10.01
N ASN A 30 3.67 12.62 8.70
CA ASN A 30 4.63 13.41 7.89
C ASN A 30 6.09 12.97 8.10
N VAL A 31 6.33 11.72 8.40
CA VAL A 31 7.68 11.19 8.65
C VAL A 31 8.50 11.22 7.35
N VAL A 32 9.73 11.71 7.43
CA VAL A 32 10.71 11.62 6.34
C VAL A 32 11.25 10.19 6.35
N PHE A 33 11.05 9.47 5.25
CA PHE A 33 11.43 8.06 5.15
C PHE A 33 12.53 7.77 4.12
N GLY A 34 12.96 8.79 3.38
CA GLY A 34 14.01 8.61 2.39
C GLY A 34 14.33 9.90 1.64
N GLU A 35 15.22 9.77 0.68
CA GLU A 35 15.64 10.89 -0.16
C GLU A 35 15.64 10.46 -1.64
N THR A 36 15.42 11.42 -2.52
CA THR A 36 15.44 11.18 -3.97
C THR A 36 16.32 12.24 -4.65
N LEU A 37 16.96 11.84 -5.72
CA LEU A 37 17.92 12.69 -6.46
C LEU A 37 17.28 13.20 -7.74
N ALA A 38 17.34 14.53 -7.97
CA ALA A 38 16.86 15.14 -9.21
C ALA A 38 17.64 16.40 -9.55
N ALA A 39 17.69 16.74 -10.83
CA ALA A 39 18.25 18.00 -11.31
C ALA A 39 17.23 19.13 -11.14
N GLU A 40 15.98 18.83 -11.48
CA GLU A 40 14.86 19.79 -11.45
C GLU A 40 13.74 19.25 -10.55
N PRO A 41 13.13 20.12 -9.73
CA PRO A 41 12.04 19.69 -8.83
C PRO A 41 10.81 19.19 -9.60
N GLU A 42 10.54 19.71 -10.78
CA GLU A 42 9.40 19.31 -11.59
C GLU A 42 9.47 17.85 -12.04
N SER A 43 10.69 17.35 -12.30
CA SER A 43 10.90 15.95 -12.71
C SER A 43 10.56 14.95 -11.62
N LEU A 44 10.35 15.41 -10.37
CA LEU A 44 9.98 14.57 -9.24
C LEU A 44 8.48 14.36 -9.15
N LYS A 45 7.67 15.28 -9.68
CA LYS A 45 6.19 15.15 -9.64
C LYS A 45 5.75 13.90 -10.38
N GLY A 46 4.89 13.12 -9.74
CA GLY A 46 4.40 11.86 -10.30
C GLY A 46 5.31 10.66 -10.07
N ARG A 47 6.54 10.85 -9.55
CA ARG A 47 7.47 9.74 -9.26
C ARG A 47 6.91 8.87 -8.16
N GLY A 48 6.86 7.55 -8.40
CA GLY A 48 6.45 6.55 -7.41
C GLY A 48 7.64 6.07 -6.59
N ILE A 49 7.44 5.99 -5.28
CA ILE A 49 8.47 5.51 -4.35
C ILE A 49 7.89 4.36 -3.55
N LYS A 50 8.59 3.24 -3.53
CA LYS A 50 8.22 2.06 -2.73
C LYS A 50 9.10 2.01 -1.49
N THR A 51 8.47 1.72 -0.36
CA THR A 51 9.19 1.57 0.90
C THR A 51 8.51 0.53 1.79
N ASN A 52 9.23 0.04 2.77
CA ASN A 52 8.67 -0.88 3.76
C ASN A 52 7.84 -0.10 4.78
N LEU A 53 6.64 -0.58 5.08
CA LEU A 53 5.74 0.08 6.04
C LEU A 53 6.38 0.17 7.44
N GLY A 54 7.15 -0.85 7.82
CA GLY A 54 7.88 -0.86 9.10
C GLY A 54 8.86 0.30 9.26
N THR A 55 9.47 0.75 8.15
CA THR A 55 10.37 1.91 8.15
C THR A 55 9.60 3.21 8.37
N VAL A 56 8.44 3.35 7.72
CA VAL A 56 7.61 4.57 7.79
C VAL A 56 7.00 4.72 9.20
N ILE A 57 6.46 3.63 9.77
CA ILE A 57 5.79 3.64 11.08
C ILE A 57 6.77 3.39 12.23
N ARG A 58 8.02 3.03 11.93
CA ARG A 58 9.05 2.65 12.91
C ARG A 58 8.60 1.45 13.76
N SER A 59 7.96 0.46 13.12
CA SER A 59 7.43 -0.73 13.80
C SER A 59 7.92 -2.02 13.12
N VAL A 60 8.59 -2.85 13.88
CA VAL A 60 9.10 -4.16 13.42
C VAL A 60 7.94 -5.07 12.97
N LYS A 61 6.79 -4.98 13.63
CA LYS A 61 5.62 -5.82 13.33
C LYS A 61 5.07 -5.61 11.90
N LYS A 62 5.30 -4.43 11.32
CA LYS A 62 4.77 -4.06 9.99
C LYS A 62 5.78 -4.22 8.85
N GLN A 63 6.92 -4.86 9.09
CA GLN A 63 7.97 -5.10 8.07
C GLN A 63 7.50 -6.02 6.94
N SER A 64 6.42 -6.77 7.12
CA SER A 64 5.86 -7.66 6.11
C SER A 64 5.01 -6.95 5.05
N MET A 65 4.84 -5.61 5.17
CA MET A 65 4.03 -4.80 4.26
C MET A 65 4.89 -3.79 3.50
N GLU A 66 4.64 -3.65 2.22
CA GLU A 66 5.23 -2.64 1.35
C GLU A 66 4.19 -1.55 1.08
N VAL A 67 4.64 -0.31 1.06
CA VAL A 67 3.79 0.84 0.74
C VAL A 67 4.38 1.57 -0.47
N ARG A 68 3.51 1.98 -1.37
CA ARG A 68 3.87 2.80 -2.52
C ARG A 68 3.27 4.19 -2.36
N PHE A 69 4.13 5.18 -2.44
CA PHE A 69 3.77 6.60 -2.42
C PHE A 69 4.04 7.22 -3.78
N LYS A 70 3.33 8.29 -4.09
CA LYS A 70 3.53 9.10 -5.32
C LYS A 70 3.80 10.53 -4.89
N ILE A 71 4.84 11.15 -5.43
CA ILE A 71 5.17 12.56 -5.16
C ILE A 71 4.14 13.44 -5.86
N THR A 72 3.49 14.32 -5.10
CA THR A 72 2.51 15.29 -5.62
C THR A 72 3.13 16.67 -5.75
N GLU A 73 3.78 17.15 -4.70
CA GLU A 73 4.35 18.50 -4.67
C GLU A 73 5.78 18.49 -4.15
N VAL A 74 6.54 19.47 -4.58
CA VAL A 74 7.91 19.70 -4.10
C VAL A 74 7.98 21.12 -3.55
N GLN A 75 8.32 21.26 -2.29
CA GLN A 75 8.46 22.54 -1.60
C GLN A 75 9.90 22.67 -1.09
N GLY A 76 10.68 23.53 -1.77
CA GLY A 76 12.11 23.66 -1.47
C GLY A 76 12.85 22.34 -1.66
N ASN A 77 13.36 21.74 -0.59
CA ASN A 77 14.07 20.46 -0.63
C ASN A 77 13.22 19.29 -0.09
N THR A 78 11.92 19.50 0.15
CA THR A 78 11.02 18.46 0.67
C THR A 78 9.96 18.10 -0.37
N CYS A 79 9.70 16.80 -0.54
CA CYS A 79 8.67 16.27 -1.43
C CYS A 79 7.51 15.74 -0.60
N SER A 80 6.31 16.28 -0.82
CA SER A 80 5.06 15.76 -0.23
C SER A 80 4.57 14.60 -1.09
N THR A 81 4.03 13.57 -0.44
CA THR A 81 3.55 12.37 -1.15
C THR A 81 2.12 12.01 -0.79
N GLU A 82 1.49 11.23 -1.66
CA GLU A 82 0.18 10.61 -1.44
C GLU A 82 0.32 9.09 -1.44
N LEU A 83 -0.58 8.42 -0.71
CA LEU A 83 -0.65 6.96 -0.65
C LEU A 83 -1.29 6.43 -1.93
N VAL A 84 -0.60 5.54 -2.63
CA VAL A 84 -1.10 4.87 -3.84
C VAL A 84 -1.55 3.45 -3.51
N SER A 85 -0.69 2.68 -2.84
CA SER A 85 -1.04 1.31 -2.48
C SER A 85 -0.27 0.82 -1.27
N MET A 86 -0.85 -0.17 -0.59
CA MET A 86 -0.19 -0.97 0.45
C MET A 86 -0.38 -2.43 0.08
N GLU A 87 0.67 -3.22 0.15
CA GLU A 87 0.63 -4.64 -0.22
C GLU A 87 1.43 -5.48 0.77
N ILE A 88 0.95 -6.68 1.05
CA ILE A 88 1.72 -7.65 1.83
C ILE A 88 2.77 -8.29 0.91
N LEU A 89 3.99 -8.39 1.40
CA LEU A 89 5.08 -9.03 0.67
C LEU A 89 4.78 -10.52 0.41
N PRO A 90 5.02 -11.03 -0.81
CA PRO A 90 4.73 -12.43 -1.16
C PRO A 90 5.36 -13.46 -0.23
N PRO A 91 6.58 -13.29 0.29
CA PRO A 91 7.13 -14.25 1.26
C PRO A 91 6.29 -14.38 2.54
N HIS A 92 5.68 -13.27 3.00
CA HIS A 92 4.81 -13.29 4.18
C HIS A 92 3.53 -14.08 3.90
N VAL A 93 2.93 -13.88 2.73
CA VAL A 93 1.73 -14.63 2.29
C VAL A 93 2.04 -16.13 2.28
N LYS A 94 3.19 -16.53 1.69
CA LYS A 94 3.61 -17.94 1.63
C LYS A 94 3.82 -18.54 3.02
N ARG A 95 4.30 -17.74 3.97
CA ARG A 95 4.52 -18.19 5.36
C ARG A 95 3.21 -18.45 6.11
N ILE A 96 2.19 -17.61 5.88
CA ILE A 96 0.89 -17.71 6.56
C ILE A 96 0.03 -18.82 5.95
N VAL A 97 0.04 -18.95 4.62
CA VAL A 97 -0.77 -19.92 3.89
C VAL A 97 -0.10 -21.29 3.97
N LYS A 98 -0.65 -22.18 4.81
CA LYS A 98 -0.19 -23.56 4.95
C LYS A 98 -1.12 -24.51 4.16
N ARG A 99 -0.59 -25.67 3.75
CA ARG A 99 -1.31 -26.66 2.93
C ARG A 99 -2.65 -27.11 3.55
N ALA A 100 -2.71 -27.23 4.87
CA ALA A 100 -3.90 -27.68 5.60
C ALA A 100 -5.00 -26.62 5.70
N LYS A 101 -4.73 -25.36 5.34
CA LYS A 101 -5.66 -24.25 5.50
C LYS A 101 -6.28 -23.85 4.15
N LYS A 102 -7.59 -23.68 4.13
CA LYS A 102 -8.28 -23.07 2.97
C LYS A 102 -8.12 -21.55 3.02
N ARG A 103 -7.95 -20.98 1.84
CA ARG A 103 -7.80 -19.53 1.66
C ARG A 103 -8.97 -18.98 0.84
N VAL A 104 -9.54 -17.88 1.30
CA VAL A 104 -10.53 -17.10 0.56
C VAL A 104 -9.87 -15.79 0.17
N ASP A 105 -9.73 -15.56 -1.12
CA ASP A 105 -9.28 -14.28 -1.69
C ASP A 105 -10.47 -13.60 -2.36
N ASP A 106 -10.56 -12.29 -2.22
CA ASP A 106 -11.55 -11.49 -2.93
C ASP A 106 -10.88 -10.20 -3.44
N SER A 107 -11.57 -9.53 -4.36
CA SER A 107 -11.12 -8.23 -4.90
C SER A 107 -12.36 -7.42 -5.28
N PHE A 108 -12.54 -6.30 -4.62
CA PHE A 108 -13.69 -5.41 -4.86
C PHE A 108 -13.29 -3.96 -4.58
N VAL A 109 -14.10 -3.05 -5.11
CA VAL A 109 -13.90 -1.62 -4.93
C VAL A 109 -14.94 -1.14 -3.91
N VAL A 110 -14.49 -0.32 -2.98
CA VAL A 110 -15.33 0.38 -2.00
C VAL A 110 -15.13 1.89 -2.17
N THR A 111 -16.18 2.63 -1.86
CA THR A 111 -16.11 4.10 -1.82
C THR A 111 -16.16 4.53 -0.36
N THR A 112 -15.23 5.35 0.06
CA THR A 112 -15.20 5.91 1.43
C THR A 112 -16.19 7.06 1.53
N LYS A 113 -16.43 7.54 2.75
CA LYS A 113 -17.28 8.71 3.01
C LYS A 113 -16.84 9.95 2.20
N ASP A 114 -15.55 10.06 1.89
CA ASP A 114 -14.96 11.20 1.16
C ASP A 114 -14.99 10.98 -0.37
N ASP A 115 -15.80 10.03 -0.88
CA ASP A 115 -15.92 9.64 -2.29
C ASP A 115 -14.62 9.14 -2.92
N VAL A 116 -13.64 8.73 -2.11
CA VAL A 116 -12.39 8.13 -2.61
C VAL A 116 -12.64 6.64 -2.88
N LYS A 117 -12.37 6.22 -4.11
CA LYS A 117 -12.49 4.81 -4.52
C LYS A 117 -11.22 4.04 -4.14
N VAL A 118 -11.42 2.92 -3.48
CA VAL A 118 -10.32 2.08 -3.01
C VAL A 118 -10.60 0.62 -3.38
N ARG A 119 -9.63 -0.01 -4.00
CA ARG A 119 -9.68 -1.45 -4.30
C ARG A 119 -9.07 -2.23 -3.14
N LEU A 120 -9.89 -3.05 -2.52
CA LEU A 120 -9.50 -3.93 -1.41
C LEU A 120 -9.31 -5.36 -1.91
N LYS A 121 -8.25 -6.01 -1.43
CA LYS A 121 -8.00 -7.42 -1.68
C LYS A 121 -7.76 -8.12 -0.33
N PRO A 122 -8.84 -8.43 0.40
CA PRO A 122 -8.69 -9.16 1.66
C PRO A 122 -8.32 -10.62 1.40
N MET A 123 -7.62 -11.22 2.36
CA MET A 123 -7.26 -12.63 2.38
C MET A 123 -7.70 -13.21 3.71
N ILE A 124 -8.60 -14.18 3.66
CA ILE A 124 -9.14 -14.85 4.84
C ILE A 124 -8.61 -16.28 4.86
N LEU A 125 -8.04 -16.70 5.99
CA LEU A 125 -7.51 -18.06 6.17
C LEU A 125 -8.43 -18.83 7.13
N VAL A 126 -9.03 -19.86 6.62
CA VAL A 126 -9.91 -20.76 7.39
C VAL A 126 -9.03 -21.81 8.06
N LYS A 127 -9.40 -22.23 9.25
CA LYS A 127 -8.61 -23.16 10.07
C LYS A 127 -8.48 -24.55 9.43
N ASP A 128 -9.59 -25.06 8.90
CA ASP A 128 -9.69 -26.44 8.42
C ASP A 128 -10.12 -26.50 6.94
N ASN A 129 -10.21 -27.69 6.41
CA ASN A 129 -10.74 -27.94 5.08
C ASN A 129 -12.27 -27.94 5.14
N VAL A 130 -12.92 -26.97 4.51
CA VAL A 130 -14.36 -26.75 4.56
C VAL A 130 -14.98 -26.78 3.17
N GLN A 131 -16.30 -26.93 3.10
CA GLN A 131 -17.07 -26.94 1.86
C GLN A 131 -17.01 -25.56 1.16
N HIS A 132 -17.14 -25.59 -0.15
CA HIS A 132 -17.07 -24.38 -0.98
C HIS A 132 -18.19 -23.38 -0.66
N SER A 133 -19.39 -23.85 -0.34
CA SER A 133 -20.52 -22.99 0.05
C SER A 133 -20.18 -22.10 1.24
N LEU A 134 -19.51 -22.67 2.24
CA LEU A 134 -19.08 -21.93 3.43
C LEU A 134 -18.04 -20.85 3.09
N LEU A 135 -17.09 -21.16 2.19
CA LEU A 135 -16.08 -20.18 1.73
C LEU A 135 -16.75 -19.00 1.02
N THR A 136 -17.82 -19.31 0.26
CA THR A 136 -18.63 -18.29 -0.44
C THR A 136 -19.37 -17.39 0.57
N SER A 137 -19.99 -17.98 1.59
CA SER A 137 -20.66 -17.22 2.66
C SER A 137 -19.68 -16.29 3.40
N LEU A 138 -18.48 -16.79 3.74
CA LEU A 138 -17.43 -15.98 4.37
C LEU A 138 -16.99 -14.82 3.49
N ARG A 139 -16.90 -15.04 2.17
CA ARG A 139 -16.55 -13.99 1.20
C ARG A 139 -17.60 -12.88 1.19
N PHE A 140 -18.88 -13.25 1.10
CA PHE A 140 -19.97 -12.26 1.08
C PHE A 140 -20.04 -11.47 2.39
N ALA A 141 -19.97 -12.14 3.53
CA ALA A 141 -19.99 -11.47 4.84
C ALA A 141 -18.82 -10.47 4.98
N ALA A 142 -17.63 -10.88 4.55
CA ALA A 142 -16.46 -9.98 4.58
C ALA A 142 -16.66 -8.75 3.66
N ARG A 143 -17.25 -8.96 2.48
CA ARG A 143 -17.52 -7.87 1.54
C ARG A 143 -18.52 -6.88 2.13
N GLU A 144 -19.61 -7.35 2.72
CA GLU A 144 -20.62 -6.52 3.39
C GLU A 144 -19.99 -5.69 4.53
N TYR A 145 -19.17 -6.33 5.34
CA TYR A 145 -18.45 -5.67 6.43
C TYR A 145 -17.60 -4.50 5.91
N PHE A 146 -16.78 -4.76 4.92
CA PHE A 146 -15.93 -3.70 4.36
C PHE A 146 -16.73 -2.56 3.72
N UNK A 147 -17.79 -2.80 3.20
CA UNK A 147 -18.44 -2.00 2.75
C UNK A 147 -18.90 -1.14 3.62
N LYS A 148 -19.68 -1.54 4.68
CA LYS A 148 -20.21 -0.74 5.79
C LYS A 148 -19.15 0.17 6.40
N VAL A 149 -18.03 -0.40 6.81
CA VAL A 149 -16.93 0.33 7.44
C VAL A 149 -16.40 1.46 6.53
N ALA A 150 -16.29 1.21 5.22
CA ALA A 150 -15.79 2.22 4.27
C ALA A 150 -16.77 3.41 4.15
N GLN A 151 -18.06 3.15 4.10
CA GLN A 151 -19.09 4.19 4.01
C GLN A 151 -19.19 5.06 5.28
N GLU A 152 -18.88 4.49 6.43
CA GLU A 152 -18.94 5.18 7.73
C GLU A 152 -17.70 6.03 8.01
N THR A 153 -16.54 5.69 7.41
CA THR A 153 -15.26 6.29 7.77
C THR A 153 -14.67 7.15 6.64
N SER A 154 -13.95 8.20 7.04
CA SER A 154 -13.15 8.99 6.10
C SER A 154 -11.96 8.17 5.61
N PHE A 155 -11.39 8.53 4.46
CA PHE A 155 -10.23 7.83 3.87
C PHE A 155 -9.08 7.68 4.88
N ASN A 156 -8.73 8.76 5.58
CA ASN A 156 -7.62 8.75 6.53
C ASN A 156 -7.89 7.82 7.72
N GLU A 157 -9.10 7.84 8.25
CA GLU A 157 -9.52 6.94 9.34
C GLU A 157 -9.52 5.49 8.89
N PHE A 158 -10.00 5.23 7.68
CA PHE A 158 -10.04 3.89 7.10
C PHE A 158 -8.62 3.32 6.97
N VAL A 159 -7.68 4.11 6.44
CA VAL A 159 -6.27 3.72 6.34
C VAL A 159 -5.69 3.45 7.75
N ASN A 160 -5.98 4.31 8.73
CA ASN A 160 -5.50 4.14 10.10
C ASN A 160 -6.04 2.84 10.74
N LYS A 161 -7.32 2.53 10.57
CA LYS A 161 -7.92 1.28 11.06
C LYS A 161 -7.26 0.04 10.44
N ILE A 162 -6.90 0.11 9.16
CA ILE A 162 -6.14 -0.95 8.47
C ILE A 162 -4.73 -1.07 9.06
N LEU A 163 -4.08 0.07 9.29
CA LEU A 163 -2.71 0.13 9.83
C LEU A 163 -2.65 -0.42 11.27
N MET A 164 -3.61 -0.06 12.12
CA MET A 164 -3.68 -0.56 13.50
C MET A 164 -4.10 -2.04 13.54
N GLY A 165 -4.87 -2.46 12.56
CA GLY A 165 -5.32 -3.84 12.45
C GLY A 165 -6.64 -4.12 13.17
N ASP A 166 -7.34 -3.09 13.59
CA ASP A 166 -8.61 -3.22 14.33
C ASP A 166 -9.69 -3.81 13.42
N ILE A 167 -9.75 -3.35 12.16
CA ILE A 167 -10.66 -3.91 11.14
C ILE A 167 -10.55 -5.46 11.07
N TYR A 168 -9.33 -5.99 11.17
CA TYR A 168 -9.13 -7.46 11.06
C TYR A 168 -9.62 -8.20 12.30
N LYS A 169 -9.52 -7.57 13.49
CA LYS A 169 -10.03 -8.13 14.75
C LYS A 169 -11.56 -8.18 14.73
N ASP A 170 -12.18 -7.05 14.36
CA ASP A 170 -13.64 -6.92 14.30
C ASP A 170 -14.24 -7.86 13.26
N LEU A 171 -13.67 -7.87 12.06
CA LEU A 171 -14.08 -8.79 10.99
C LEU A 171 -13.93 -10.26 11.43
N LYS A 172 -12.85 -10.58 12.15
CA LYS A 172 -12.65 -11.95 12.64
C LYS A 172 -13.74 -12.36 13.65
N VAL A 173 -14.19 -11.43 14.49
CA VAL A 173 -15.30 -11.67 15.45
C VAL A 173 -16.61 -11.91 14.67
N GLU A 174 -16.89 -11.08 13.67
CA GLU A 174 -18.09 -11.20 12.85
C GLU A 174 -18.11 -12.52 12.06
N LEU A 175 -17.01 -12.87 11.41
CA LEU A 175 -16.90 -14.11 10.64
C LEU A 175 -16.98 -15.37 11.51
N LYS A 176 -16.63 -15.27 12.79
CA LYS A 176 -16.68 -16.39 13.73
C LYS A 176 -18.10 -16.94 13.90
N THR A 177 -19.14 -16.13 13.69
CA THR A 177 -20.54 -16.56 13.72
C THR A 177 -20.85 -17.59 12.63
N ILE A 178 -20.16 -17.49 11.48
CA ILE A 178 -20.30 -18.40 10.35
C ILE A 178 -19.36 -19.60 10.52
N TYR A 179 -18.05 -19.31 10.71
CA TYR A 179 -17.02 -20.34 10.87
C TYR A 179 -15.76 -19.74 11.50
N PRO A 180 -15.05 -20.47 12.37
CA PRO A 180 -13.82 -19.97 12.99
C PRO A 180 -12.70 -19.75 11.98
N VAL A 181 -12.27 -18.48 11.87
CA VAL A 181 -11.24 -18.02 10.94
C VAL A 181 -9.89 -17.96 11.66
N SER A 182 -8.86 -18.50 11.02
CA SER A 182 -7.49 -18.52 11.56
C SER A 182 -6.86 -17.12 11.54
N ALA A 183 -6.89 -16.47 10.39
CA ALA A 183 -6.33 -15.13 10.22
C ALA A 183 -7.07 -14.36 9.12
N VAL A 184 -7.12 -13.05 9.28
CA VAL A 184 -7.62 -12.12 8.27
C VAL A 184 -6.51 -11.10 8.03
N GLU A 185 -6.14 -10.90 6.77
CA GLU A 185 -5.10 -9.95 6.37
C GLU A 185 -5.54 -9.19 5.13
N MET A 186 -5.12 -7.94 4.99
CA MET A 186 -5.34 -7.17 3.76
C MET A 186 -4.15 -7.41 2.82
N ARG A 187 -4.33 -8.29 1.83
CA ARG A 187 -3.30 -8.62 0.85
C ARG A 187 -2.85 -7.39 0.07
N ALA A 188 -3.83 -6.60 -0.38
CA ALA A 188 -3.54 -5.34 -1.08
C ALA A 188 -4.65 -4.34 -0.85
N PHE A 189 -4.26 -3.09 -0.78
CA PHE A 189 -5.08 -1.89 -0.68
C PHE A 189 -4.55 -0.94 -1.76
N VAL A 190 -5.40 -0.53 -2.71
CA VAL A 190 -4.99 0.31 -3.84
C VAL A 190 -5.98 1.46 -4.00
N CYS A 191 -5.49 2.68 -4.00
CA CYS A 191 -6.29 3.87 -4.32
C CYS A 191 -6.49 3.94 -5.84
N GLU A 192 -7.73 4.20 -6.31
CA GLU A 192 -8.08 4.31 -7.73
C GLU A 192 -8.32 5.76 -8.16
#